data_227dca308b01dd29e889af465c76c52d
#
_entry.id   227dca308b01dd29e889af465c76c52d
#
_cell.length_a   1.000
_cell.length_b   1.000
_cell.length_c   1.000
_cell.angle_alpha   90.00
_cell.angle_beta   90.00
_cell.angle_gamma   90.00
#
_symmetry.space_group_name_H-M   'P 1'
#
loop_
_entity.id
_entity.type
_entity.pdbx_description
1 polymer ?
#
loop_
_entity_poly.entity_id
_entity_poly.type
_entity_poly.pdbx_seq_one_letter_code
_entity_poly.pdbx_strand_id
1 'polypeptide(L)'
;MAPIPQGGTVAVTGSAGFIGGWVVRLLLDEGYRVRACVRDTNDASKTDCLRSMPGYASGRLTLHAANLDEPGCFDEIFKGCQGVAHLSHVSTYDDQDYVKKVCDHIINSVNQSETVNRVVVTSSIAAVISEQDIQELVRRPVLYEDRYPDEQNPRRSPERGQGYSMGKVLAERVFAEAAEASGRWDAITCCPGDNVGPILSAHQKNGGPWQHHIETMLLGEYTQKVIGAYRAWFTVDVRDTAEAHIRMLESVNVVNGERFIAWSTDTRNVEDVCASIDRLLPELGFAGAKLHDPLPEKVQAKEAMFRAIWGGCELRNDRIRETLGMEF
;
A
#
# COMPACT_ATOMS: atom_id res chain seq x y z
N MET A 1 15.06 6.55 -15.98
CA MET A 1 14.28 7.23 -17.06
C MET A 1 13.87 8.64 -16.66
N ALA A 2 13.28 9.43 -17.58
CA ALA A 2 12.78 10.75 -17.23
C ALA A 2 11.52 10.62 -16.33
N PRO A 3 11.32 11.57 -15.40
CA PRO A 3 10.08 11.63 -14.63
C PRO A 3 8.88 11.91 -15.54
N ILE A 4 7.68 11.71 -15.02
CA ILE A 4 6.48 12.09 -15.75
C ILE A 4 6.42 13.64 -15.89
N PRO A 5 5.99 14.18 -17.05
CA PRO A 5 5.87 15.62 -17.21
C PRO A 5 4.68 16.17 -16.41
N GLN A 6 4.81 17.38 -15.89
CA GLN A 6 3.73 18.07 -15.20
C GLN A 6 2.47 18.15 -16.08
N GLY A 7 1.31 17.83 -15.52
CA GLY A 7 0.04 17.78 -16.27
C GLY A 7 -0.10 16.59 -17.22
N GLY A 8 0.84 15.66 -17.21
CA GLY A 8 0.80 14.43 -17.98
C GLY A 8 -0.39 13.53 -17.62
N THR A 9 -0.50 12.40 -18.29
CA THR A 9 -1.57 11.42 -18.04
C THR A 9 -1.01 10.25 -17.25
N VAL A 10 -1.65 9.92 -16.13
CA VAL A 10 -1.31 8.78 -15.27
C VAL A 10 -2.48 7.79 -15.24
N ALA A 11 -2.18 6.53 -15.49
CA ALA A 11 -3.15 5.46 -15.23
C ALA A 11 -3.00 4.98 -13.78
N VAL A 12 -4.12 4.81 -13.09
CA VAL A 12 -4.14 4.33 -11.71
C VAL A 12 -4.95 3.05 -11.66
N THR A 13 -4.31 1.91 -11.38
CA THR A 13 -5.03 0.66 -11.16
C THR A 13 -5.50 0.57 -9.71
N GLY A 14 -6.63 -0.08 -9.47
CA GLY A 14 -7.18 -0.13 -8.11
C GLY A 14 -7.72 1.21 -7.59
N SER A 15 -8.13 2.11 -8.49
CA SER A 15 -8.55 3.48 -8.20
C SER A 15 -9.70 3.62 -7.20
N ALA A 16 -10.60 2.63 -7.11
CA ALA A 16 -11.68 2.64 -6.13
C ALA A 16 -11.24 2.22 -4.72
N GLY A 17 -10.04 1.65 -4.59
CA GLY A 17 -9.49 1.21 -3.31
C GLY A 17 -9.12 2.39 -2.39
N PHE A 18 -8.76 2.06 -1.14
CA PHE A 18 -8.43 3.05 -0.11
C PHE A 18 -7.25 3.94 -0.53
N ILE A 19 -6.09 3.36 -0.84
CA ILE A 19 -4.91 4.13 -1.30
C ILE A 19 -5.15 4.68 -2.71
N GLY A 20 -5.70 3.86 -3.63
CA GLY A 20 -5.90 4.26 -5.03
C GLY A 20 -6.81 5.48 -5.19
N GLY A 21 -7.85 5.60 -4.38
CA GLY A 21 -8.72 6.78 -4.37
C GLY A 21 -7.98 8.07 -4.00
N TRP A 22 -7.09 8.00 -3.01
CA TRP A 22 -6.25 9.15 -2.63
C TRP A 22 -5.19 9.48 -3.68
N VAL A 23 -4.57 8.47 -4.31
CA VAL A 23 -3.65 8.70 -5.45
C VAL A 23 -4.37 9.42 -6.59
N VAL A 24 -5.58 8.99 -6.95
CA VAL A 24 -6.40 9.69 -7.97
C VAL A 24 -6.67 11.13 -7.55
N ARG A 25 -7.09 11.35 -6.30
CA ARG A 25 -7.40 12.68 -5.78
C ARG A 25 -6.22 13.62 -5.85
N LEU A 26 -5.07 13.19 -5.29
CA LEU A 26 -3.88 14.04 -5.25
C LEU A 26 -3.30 14.30 -6.64
N LEU A 27 -3.29 13.32 -7.56
CA LEU A 27 -2.90 13.54 -8.96
C LEU A 27 -3.76 14.63 -9.63
N LEU A 28 -5.07 14.63 -9.37
CA LEU A 28 -5.96 15.66 -9.89
C LEU A 28 -5.69 17.03 -9.27
N ASP A 29 -5.41 17.07 -7.97
CA ASP A 29 -5.11 18.32 -7.25
C ASP A 29 -3.78 18.93 -7.77
N GLU A 30 -2.78 18.09 -8.13
CA GLU A 30 -1.52 18.48 -8.78
C GLU A 30 -1.63 18.77 -10.28
N GLY A 31 -2.83 18.68 -10.85
CA GLY A 31 -3.10 19.07 -12.23
C GLY A 31 -2.93 17.98 -13.28
N TYR A 32 -2.66 16.75 -12.91
CA TYR A 32 -2.55 15.60 -13.83
C TYR A 32 -3.89 15.21 -14.44
N ARG A 33 -3.81 14.51 -15.58
CA ARG A 33 -4.93 13.75 -16.15
C ARG A 33 -4.87 12.33 -15.61
N VAL A 34 -5.99 11.78 -15.21
CA VAL A 34 -6.03 10.46 -14.58
C VAL A 34 -6.96 9.51 -15.34
N ARG A 35 -6.45 8.34 -15.69
CA ARG A 35 -7.24 7.20 -16.15
C ARG A 35 -7.41 6.23 -14.99
N ALA A 36 -8.56 6.29 -14.34
CA ALA A 36 -8.87 5.47 -13.18
C ALA A 36 -9.39 4.11 -13.62
N CYS A 37 -8.62 3.06 -13.35
CA CYS A 37 -8.99 1.69 -13.68
C CYS A 37 -9.80 1.08 -12.54
N VAL A 38 -10.99 0.62 -12.84
CA VAL A 38 -11.90 -0.07 -11.92
C VAL A 38 -12.39 -1.36 -12.57
N ARG A 39 -12.83 -2.33 -11.77
CA ARG A 39 -13.29 -3.61 -12.31
C ARG A 39 -14.59 -3.48 -13.11
N ASP A 40 -15.51 -2.67 -12.59
CA ASP A 40 -16.79 -2.34 -13.24
C ASP A 40 -17.07 -0.84 -13.08
N THR A 41 -17.16 -0.13 -14.20
CA THR A 41 -17.47 1.31 -14.21
C THR A 41 -18.92 1.62 -13.85
N ASN A 42 -19.81 0.63 -13.87
CA ASN A 42 -21.23 0.79 -13.52
C ASN A 42 -21.52 0.51 -12.04
N ASP A 43 -20.55 -0.01 -11.29
CA ASP A 43 -20.69 -0.20 -9.85
C ASP A 43 -20.63 1.16 -9.13
N ALA A 44 -21.81 1.78 -8.94
CA ALA A 44 -21.95 3.09 -8.32
C ALA A 44 -21.33 3.11 -6.90
N SER A 45 -21.43 2.03 -6.15
CA SER A 45 -20.87 1.94 -4.79
C SER A 45 -19.36 2.19 -4.76
N LYS A 46 -18.67 1.89 -5.84
CA LYS A 46 -17.20 2.05 -6.00
C LYS A 46 -16.80 3.25 -6.85
N THR A 47 -17.67 3.72 -7.73
CA THR A 47 -17.31 4.75 -8.71
C THR A 47 -17.88 6.13 -8.42
N ASP A 48 -18.92 6.26 -7.60
CA ASP A 48 -19.54 7.55 -7.33
C ASP A 48 -18.58 8.55 -6.68
N CYS A 49 -17.69 8.08 -5.79
CA CYS A 49 -16.70 8.97 -5.19
C CYS A 49 -15.69 9.49 -6.24
N LEU A 50 -15.30 8.67 -7.20
CA LEU A 50 -14.43 9.09 -8.31
C LEU A 50 -15.17 10.07 -9.24
N ARG A 51 -16.44 9.80 -9.55
CA ARG A 51 -17.29 10.69 -10.37
C ARG A 51 -17.53 12.03 -9.71
N SER A 52 -17.52 12.10 -8.38
CA SER A 52 -17.69 13.36 -7.63
C SER A 52 -16.42 14.21 -7.57
N MET A 53 -15.26 13.70 -7.98
CA MET A 53 -14.02 14.47 -7.99
C MET A 53 -14.03 15.56 -9.07
N PRO A 54 -13.47 16.76 -8.80
CA PRO A 54 -13.52 17.90 -9.74
C PRO A 54 -12.98 17.59 -11.13
N GLY A 55 -12.05 16.63 -11.24
CA GLY A 55 -11.49 16.19 -12.52
C GLY A 55 -12.45 15.45 -13.44
N TYR A 56 -13.51 14.85 -12.92
CA TYR A 56 -14.43 14.02 -13.71
C TYR A 56 -15.28 14.88 -14.67
N ALA A 57 -15.91 15.93 -14.16
CA ALA A 57 -16.72 16.81 -14.98
C ALA A 57 -15.92 17.56 -16.07
N SER A 58 -14.64 17.84 -15.82
CA SER A 58 -13.74 18.49 -16.78
C SER A 58 -13.08 17.54 -17.77
N GLY A 59 -13.30 16.22 -17.65
CA GLY A 59 -12.64 15.21 -18.47
C GLY A 59 -11.16 14.97 -18.14
N ARG A 60 -10.63 15.54 -17.04
CA ARG A 60 -9.28 15.21 -16.54
C ARG A 60 -9.24 13.87 -15.85
N LEU A 61 -10.36 13.39 -15.32
CA LEU A 61 -10.53 12.06 -14.79
C LEU A 61 -11.46 11.26 -15.69
N THR A 62 -11.01 10.09 -16.13
CA THR A 62 -11.85 9.15 -16.89
C THR A 62 -11.83 7.78 -16.22
N LEU A 63 -12.96 7.08 -16.25
CA LEU A 63 -13.09 5.74 -15.68
C LEU A 63 -12.97 4.70 -16.77
N HIS A 64 -12.19 3.66 -16.51
CA HIS A 64 -11.94 2.56 -17.44
C HIS A 64 -12.17 1.22 -16.75
N ALA A 65 -12.95 0.35 -17.40
CA ALA A 65 -13.12 -1.02 -16.94
C ALA A 65 -11.84 -1.82 -17.24
N ALA A 66 -11.27 -2.46 -16.21
CA ALA A 66 -10.09 -3.30 -16.37
C ALA A 66 -10.07 -4.39 -15.29
N ASN A 67 -9.80 -5.60 -15.71
CA ASN A 67 -9.69 -6.78 -14.87
C ASN A 67 -8.27 -7.35 -14.97
N LEU A 68 -7.56 -7.48 -13.85
CA LEU A 68 -6.19 -8.01 -13.80
C LEU A 68 -6.04 -9.41 -14.41
N ASP A 69 -7.12 -10.22 -14.38
CA ASP A 69 -7.12 -11.58 -14.91
C ASP A 69 -7.20 -11.64 -16.45
N GLU A 70 -7.50 -10.51 -17.10
CA GLU A 70 -7.70 -10.43 -18.54
C GLU A 70 -6.46 -9.86 -19.24
N PRO A 71 -5.72 -10.66 -20.02
CA PRO A 71 -4.58 -10.16 -20.79
C PRO A 71 -5.01 -9.05 -21.74
N GLY A 72 -4.20 -7.98 -21.83
CA GLY A 72 -4.42 -6.87 -22.75
C GLY A 72 -5.51 -5.89 -22.35
N CYS A 73 -6.21 -6.08 -21.22
CA CYS A 73 -7.26 -5.16 -20.77
C CYS A 73 -6.74 -3.74 -20.48
N PHE A 74 -5.44 -3.57 -20.29
CA PHE A 74 -4.81 -2.26 -20.06
C PHE A 74 -4.17 -1.65 -21.31
N ASP A 75 -4.11 -2.33 -22.46
CA ASP A 75 -3.37 -1.87 -23.64
C ASP A 75 -3.84 -0.49 -24.11
N GLU A 76 -5.14 -0.31 -24.35
CA GLU A 76 -5.68 0.99 -24.74
C GLU A 76 -5.72 2.00 -23.58
N ILE A 77 -5.76 1.53 -22.32
CA ILE A 77 -5.77 2.40 -21.17
C ILE A 77 -4.39 3.04 -20.96
N PHE A 78 -3.31 2.30 -21.17
CA PHE A 78 -1.95 2.82 -20.97
C PHE A 78 -1.41 3.61 -22.18
N LYS A 79 -2.02 3.45 -23.35
CA LYS A 79 -1.63 4.18 -24.55
C LYS A 79 -1.75 5.69 -24.36
N GLY A 80 -0.63 6.41 -24.47
CA GLY A 80 -0.55 7.83 -24.24
C GLY A 80 -0.46 8.26 -22.75
N CYS A 81 -0.39 7.31 -21.81
CA CYS A 81 0.00 7.61 -20.43
C CYS A 81 1.51 7.77 -20.32
N GLN A 82 1.98 8.67 -19.44
CA GLN A 82 3.39 8.81 -19.12
C GLN A 82 3.78 8.01 -17.86
N GLY A 83 2.83 7.78 -16.97
CA GLY A 83 3.02 7.02 -15.74
C GLY A 83 1.90 6.03 -15.48
N VAL A 84 2.23 5.01 -14.69
CA VAL A 84 1.27 4.05 -14.14
C VAL A 84 1.49 3.94 -12.63
N ALA A 85 0.46 4.17 -11.84
CA ALA A 85 0.42 3.82 -10.43
C ALA A 85 -0.34 2.49 -10.29
N HIS A 86 0.38 1.41 -9.97
CA HIS A 86 -0.18 0.07 -9.89
C HIS A 86 -0.51 -0.30 -8.44
N LEU A 87 -1.80 -0.13 -8.06
CA LEU A 87 -2.30 -0.38 -6.71
C LEU A 87 -3.31 -1.53 -6.63
N SER A 88 -3.63 -2.17 -7.75
CA SER A 88 -4.57 -3.30 -7.74
C SER A 88 -4.02 -4.50 -7.00
N HIS A 89 -4.91 -5.16 -6.26
CA HIS A 89 -4.64 -6.42 -5.59
C HIS A 89 -5.00 -7.62 -6.48
N VAL A 90 -4.16 -8.63 -6.47
CA VAL A 90 -4.46 -9.95 -7.03
C VAL A 90 -5.52 -10.66 -6.16
N SER A 91 -6.26 -11.62 -6.72
CA SER A 91 -7.30 -12.34 -5.99
C SER A 91 -6.75 -13.30 -4.92
N THR A 92 -5.54 -13.79 -5.12
CA THR A 92 -4.80 -14.60 -4.15
C THR A 92 -3.30 -14.38 -4.26
N TYR A 93 -2.60 -14.51 -3.14
CA TYR A 93 -1.14 -14.51 -3.08
C TYR A 93 -0.57 -15.90 -2.76
N ASP A 94 -1.43 -16.90 -2.57
CA ASP A 94 -0.99 -18.26 -2.23
C ASP A 94 -0.44 -19.02 -3.45
N ASP A 95 -0.81 -18.58 -4.63
CA ASP A 95 -0.32 -19.07 -5.92
C ASP A 95 0.65 -18.06 -6.54
N GLN A 96 1.96 -18.33 -6.44
CA GLN A 96 3.00 -17.43 -6.94
C GLN A 96 3.04 -17.37 -8.47
N ASP A 97 2.68 -18.46 -9.16
CA ASP A 97 2.60 -18.48 -10.63
C ASP A 97 1.46 -17.59 -11.11
N TYR A 98 0.34 -17.61 -10.39
CA TYR A 98 -0.76 -16.69 -10.66
C TYR A 98 -0.37 -15.23 -10.41
N VAL A 99 0.32 -14.93 -9.30
CA VAL A 99 0.84 -13.57 -9.03
C VAL A 99 1.72 -13.10 -10.18
N LYS A 100 2.67 -13.93 -10.61
CA LYS A 100 3.55 -13.61 -11.74
C LYS A 100 2.77 -13.36 -13.01
N LYS A 101 1.82 -14.24 -13.34
CA LYS A 101 0.96 -14.11 -14.54
C LYS A 101 0.23 -12.76 -14.55
N VAL A 102 -0.34 -12.34 -13.43
CA VAL A 102 -1.04 -11.06 -13.33
C VAL A 102 -0.08 -9.88 -13.51
N CYS A 103 1.12 -9.94 -12.92
CA CYS A 103 2.15 -8.94 -13.17
C CYS A 103 2.51 -8.86 -14.66
N ASP A 104 2.67 -10.00 -15.32
CA ASP A 104 2.99 -10.07 -16.76
C ASP A 104 1.90 -9.41 -17.62
N HIS A 105 0.61 -9.48 -17.25
CA HIS A 105 -0.47 -8.78 -17.98
C HIS A 105 -0.25 -7.25 -17.95
N ILE A 106 0.06 -6.67 -16.79
CA ILE A 106 0.36 -5.24 -16.66
C ILE A 106 1.62 -4.87 -17.44
N ILE A 107 2.70 -5.64 -17.26
CA ILE A 107 4.01 -5.41 -17.89
C ILE A 107 3.88 -5.44 -19.42
N ASN A 108 3.12 -6.38 -19.95
CA ASN A 108 2.89 -6.48 -21.39
C ASN A 108 2.19 -5.22 -21.94
N SER A 109 1.17 -4.72 -21.23
CA SER A 109 0.49 -3.48 -21.61
C SER A 109 1.40 -2.24 -21.48
N VAL A 110 2.27 -2.20 -20.47
CA VAL A 110 3.30 -1.15 -20.33
C VAL A 110 4.28 -1.22 -21.49
N ASN A 111 4.72 -2.42 -21.87
CA ASN A 111 5.65 -2.64 -22.99
C ASN A 111 5.04 -2.28 -24.35
N GLN A 112 3.74 -2.45 -24.53
CA GLN A 112 3.02 -2.03 -25.74
C GLN A 112 2.81 -0.51 -25.79
N SER A 113 2.77 0.17 -24.63
CA SER A 113 2.66 1.63 -24.59
C SER A 113 4.01 2.28 -24.85
N GLU A 114 4.13 3.06 -25.94
CA GLU A 114 5.36 3.78 -26.28
C GLU A 114 5.65 4.98 -25.39
N THR A 115 4.69 5.38 -24.56
CA THR A 115 4.73 6.64 -23.80
C THR A 115 4.89 6.46 -22.28
N VAL A 116 4.59 5.27 -21.75
CA VAL A 116 4.84 4.99 -20.33
C VAL A 116 6.34 4.88 -20.09
N ASN A 117 6.86 5.76 -19.25
CA ASN A 117 8.27 5.79 -18.87
C ASN A 117 8.50 5.50 -17.38
N ARG A 118 7.42 5.43 -16.58
CA ARG A 118 7.52 5.05 -15.17
C ARG A 118 6.29 4.32 -14.65
N VAL A 119 6.56 3.25 -13.89
CA VAL A 119 5.55 2.47 -13.17
C VAL A 119 5.89 2.52 -11.68
N VAL A 120 4.95 2.97 -10.84
CA VAL A 120 5.08 2.85 -9.39
C VAL A 120 4.23 1.68 -8.93
N VAL A 121 4.88 0.69 -8.33
CA VAL A 121 4.26 -0.55 -7.85
C VAL A 121 4.01 -0.46 -6.36
N THR A 122 2.77 -0.65 -5.93
CA THR A 122 2.45 -0.71 -4.51
C THR A 122 2.76 -2.10 -3.97
N SER A 123 3.86 -2.20 -3.25
CA SER A 123 4.23 -3.37 -2.47
C SER A 123 3.62 -3.30 -1.05
N SER A 124 4.38 -3.67 -0.05
CA SER A 124 3.99 -3.66 1.36
C SER A 124 5.24 -3.75 2.23
N ILE A 125 5.13 -3.28 3.47
CA ILE A 125 6.11 -3.61 4.51
C ILE A 125 6.28 -5.13 4.69
N ALA A 126 5.29 -5.94 4.33
CA ALA A 126 5.40 -7.40 4.33
C ALA A 126 6.50 -7.93 3.37
N ALA A 127 6.94 -7.11 2.40
CA ALA A 127 8.10 -7.40 1.56
C ALA A 127 9.44 -6.96 2.19
N VAL A 128 9.41 -6.30 3.34
CA VAL A 128 10.60 -5.92 4.13
C VAL A 128 10.77 -6.89 5.29
N ILE A 129 9.68 -7.24 5.97
CA ILE A 129 9.65 -8.17 7.10
C ILE A 129 8.35 -8.95 7.12
N SER A 130 8.43 -10.25 7.41
CA SER A 130 7.26 -11.05 7.74
C SER A 130 7.07 -11.10 9.24
N GLU A 131 5.88 -10.78 9.71
CA GLU A 131 5.53 -10.85 11.14
C GLU A 131 5.69 -12.25 11.75
N GLN A 132 5.66 -13.27 10.90
CA GLN A 132 5.84 -14.66 11.32
C GLN A 132 7.32 -15.02 11.55
N ASP A 133 8.24 -14.16 11.09
CA ASP A 133 9.68 -14.36 11.20
C ASP A 133 10.29 -13.56 12.36
N ILE A 134 9.63 -13.61 13.53
CA ILE A 134 10.04 -12.81 14.69
C ILE A 134 11.49 -13.06 15.14
N GLN A 135 12.00 -14.29 14.92
CA GLN A 135 13.40 -14.61 15.21
C GLN A 135 14.37 -13.86 14.31
N GLU A 136 13.93 -13.47 13.13
CA GLU A 136 14.71 -12.67 12.21
C GLU A 136 14.89 -11.23 12.72
N LEU A 137 13.87 -10.67 13.39
CA LEU A 137 13.95 -9.36 14.01
C LEU A 137 14.99 -9.31 15.13
N VAL A 138 15.10 -10.36 15.91
CA VAL A 138 16.12 -10.47 16.98
C VAL A 138 17.53 -10.51 16.37
N ARG A 139 17.71 -11.20 15.24
CA ARG A 139 19.01 -11.34 14.57
C ARG A 139 19.38 -10.10 13.74
N ARG A 140 18.39 -9.46 13.13
CA ARG A 140 18.56 -8.30 12.24
C ARG A 140 17.55 -7.21 12.62
N PRO A 141 17.84 -6.43 13.68
CA PRO A 141 16.86 -5.52 14.26
C PRO A 141 16.66 -4.22 13.46
N VAL A 142 17.41 -4.00 12.37
CA VAL A 142 17.23 -2.80 11.53
C VAL A 142 16.31 -3.10 10.39
N LEU A 143 15.26 -2.31 10.21
CA LEU A 143 14.30 -2.37 9.12
C LEU A 143 14.50 -1.17 8.19
N TYR A 144 14.84 -1.44 6.94
CA TYR A 144 15.16 -0.44 5.92
C TYR A 144 14.87 -1.00 4.51
N GLU A 145 14.97 -0.18 3.49
CA GLU A 145 14.52 -0.46 2.14
C GLU A 145 15.21 -1.65 1.47
N ASP A 146 16.49 -1.89 1.73
CA ASP A 146 17.24 -2.99 1.09
C ASP A 146 17.06 -4.33 1.82
N ARG A 147 16.24 -4.33 2.87
CA ARG A 147 15.92 -5.56 3.59
C ARG A 147 14.81 -6.31 2.88
N TYR A 148 15.01 -7.61 2.74
CA TYR A 148 14.00 -8.59 2.34
C TYR A 148 13.82 -9.61 3.44
N PRO A 149 12.62 -10.21 3.58
CA PRO A 149 12.42 -11.34 4.47
C PRO A 149 13.35 -12.49 4.06
N ASP A 150 13.72 -13.33 5.04
CA ASP A 150 14.56 -14.52 4.77
C ASP A 150 13.80 -15.52 3.89
N GLU A 151 14.03 -15.45 2.59
CA GLU A 151 13.36 -16.28 1.59
C GLU A 151 13.78 -17.75 1.65
N GLN A 152 14.92 -18.03 2.24
CA GLN A 152 15.41 -19.40 2.42
C GLN A 152 14.89 -20.04 3.70
N ASN A 153 14.12 -19.30 4.50
CA ASN A 153 13.51 -19.86 5.69
C ASN A 153 12.51 -20.97 5.29
N PRO A 154 12.74 -22.24 5.68
CA PRO A 154 11.87 -23.36 5.29
C PRO A 154 10.45 -23.24 5.89
N ARG A 155 10.22 -22.29 6.79
CA ARG A 155 8.91 -21.99 7.34
C ARG A 155 8.11 -21.04 6.45
N ARG A 156 8.75 -20.37 5.48
CA ARG A 156 8.06 -19.52 4.52
C ARG A 156 7.40 -20.35 3.43
N SER A 157 6.10 -20.35 3.44
CA SER A 157 5.30 -20.95 2.35
C SER A 157 3.89 -20.35 2.37
N PRO A 158 3.16 -20.39 1.25
CA PRO A 158 1.77 -19.95 1.19
C PRO A 158 0.88 -20.68 2.20
N GLU A 159 1.09 -21.99 2.40
CA GLU A 159 0.30 -22.81 3.32
C GLU A 159 0.50 -22.40 4.79
N ARG A 160 1.57 -21.68 5.09
CA ARG A 160 1.86 -21.10 6.41
C ARG A 160 1.45 -19.63 6.53
N GLY A 161 0.67 -19.10 5.56
CA GLY A 161 0.15 -17.76 5.58
C GLY A 161 1.16 -16.68 5.17
N GLN A 162 2.26 -17.06 4.52
CA GLN A 162 3.27 -16.10 4.01
C GLN A 162 3.15 -15.81 2.51
N GLY A 163 2.12 -16.31 1.84
CA GLY A 163 1.88 -16.09 0.42
C GLY A 163 1.86 -14.61 0.05
N TYR A 164 1.22 -13.77 0.87
CA TYR A 164 1.18 -12.33 0.66
C TYR A 164 2.58 -11.70 0.62
N SER A 165 3.41 -11.96 1.62
CA SER A 165 4.79 -11.44 1.68
C SER A 165 5.63 -11.91 0.49
N MET A 166 5.54 -13.21 0.15
CA MET A 166 6.26 -13.80 -0.99
C MET A 166 5.81 -13.19 -2.31
N GLY A 167 4.50 -13.05 -2.51
CA GLY A 167 3.94 -12.48 -3.74
C GLY A 167 4.26 -11.01 -3.92
N LYS A 168 4.38 -10.24 -2.83
CA LYS A 168 4.83 -8.85 -2.89
C LYS A 168 6.29 -8.74 -3.32
N VAL A 169 7.19 -9.54 -2.74
CA VAL A 169 8.61 -9.62 -3.16
C VAL A 169 8.72 -10.05 -4.62
N LEU A 170 7.94 -11.06 -5.04
CA LEU A 170 7.91 -11.53 -6.42
C LEU A 170 7.49 -10.40 -7.37
N ALA A 171 6.39 -9.69 -7.07
CA ALA A 171 5.91 -8.59 -7.91
C ALA A 171 6.97 -7.49 -8.08
N GLU A 172 7.63 -7.07 -7.00
CA GLU A 172 8.70 -6.07 -7.06
C GLU A 172 9.79 -6.47 -8.05
N ARG A 173 10.25 -7.73 -7.97
CA ARG A 173 11.33 -8.26 -8.82
C ARG A 173 10.91 -8.36 -10.28
N VAL A 174 9.72 -8.92 -10.53
CA VAL A 174 9.23 -9.11 -11.90
C VAL A 174 9.08 -7.77 -12.62
N PHE A 175 8.58 -6.74 -11.95
CA PHE A 175 8.49 -5.40 -12.53
C PHE A 175 9.87 -4.77 -12.76
N ALA A 176 10.79 -4.86 -11.81
CA ALA A 176 12.14 -4.30 -11.93
C ALA A 176 12.95 -4.97 -13.07
N GLU A 177 12.91 -6.30 -13.15
CA GLU A 177 13.56 -7.09 -14.19
C GLU A 177 12.99 -6.79 -15.59
N ALA A 178 11.66 -6.67 -15.70
CA ALA A 178 11.01 -6.32 -16.95
C ALA A 178 11.34 -4.90 -17.41
N ALA A 179 11.42 -3.96 -16.49
CA ALA A 179 11.82 -2.60 -16.78
C ALA A 179 13.28 -2.52 -17.23
N GLU A 180 14.19 -3.24 -16.56
CA GLU A 180 15.59 -3.35 -16.96
C GLU A 180 15.72 -3.96 -18.37
N ALA A 181 15.04 -5.06 -18.63
CA ALA A 181 15.04 -5.72 -19.94
C ALA A 181 14.48 -4.83 -21.06
N SER A 182 13.47 -4.02 -20.74
CA SER A 182 12.89 -3.05 -21.68
C SER A 182 13.83 -1.89 -21.98
N GLY A 183 14.56 -1.40 -20.98
CA GLY A 183 15.40 -0.19 -21.06
C GLY A 183 14.64 1.10 -21.40
N ARG A 184 13.29 1.09 -21.37
CA ARG A 184 12.44 2.20 -21.81
C ARG A 184 11.64 2.83 -20.68
N TRP A 185 11.38 2.12 -19.62
CA TRP A 185 10.64 2.59 -18.44
C TRP A 185 11.31 2.11 -17.16
N ASP A 186 11.00 2.76 -16.03
CA ASP A 186 11.46 2.38 -14.70
C ASP A 186 10.30 1.80 -13.89
N ALA A 187 10.60 0.78 -13.07
CA ALA A 187 9.74 0.31 -12.00
C ALA A 187 10.26 0.81 -10.66
N ILE A 188 9.46 1.55 -9.93
CA ILE A 188 9.77 2.05 -8.59
C ILE A 188 8.77 1.44 -7.61
N THR A 189 9.25 1.02 -6.46
CA THR A 189 8.42 0.30 -5.49
C THR A 189 8.12 1.15 -4.26
N CYS A 190 6.82 1.30 -3.94
CA CYS A 190 6.34 1.82 -2.68
C CYS A 190 6.03 0.65 -1.72
N CYS A 191 6.67 0.61 -0.57
CA CYS A 191 6.42 -0.35 0.51
C CYS A 191 5.71 0.36 1.68
N PRO A 192 4.39 0.56 1.63
CA PRO A 192 3.69 1.22 2.71
C PRO A 192 3.57 0.33 3.94
N GLY A 193 3.55 0.97 5.09
CA GLY A 193 3.11 0.38 6.33
C GLY A 193 1.60 0.16 6.36
N ASP A 194 1.06 0.07 7.56
CA ASP A 194 -0.36 -0.08 7.80
C ASP A 194 -1.08 1.25 7.56
N ASN A 195 -1.77 1.36 6.42
CA ASN A 195 -2.42 2.60 6.04
C ASN A 195 -3.63 2.90 6.92
N VAL A 196 -3.62 4.06 7.55
CA VAL A 196 -4.71 4.62 8.34
C VAL A 196 -5.14 5.96 7.74
N GLY A 197 -6.29 6.48 8.15
CA GLY A 197 -6.73 7.81 7.72
C GLY A 197 -8.13 7.82 7.11
N PRO A 198 -8.56 8.96 6.54
CA PRO A 198 -9.93 9.13 6.08
C PRO A 198 -10.24 8.31 4.83
N ILE A 199 -11.43 7.69 4.82
CA ILE A 199 -11.99 7.03 3.64
C ILE A 199 -12.69 8.06 2.75
N LEU A 200 -12.61 7.87 1.43
CA LEU A 200 -13.30 8.70 0.43
C LEU A 200 -14.67 8.15 0.03
N SER A 201 -14.94 6.89 0.35
CA SER A 201 -16.18 6.21 0.02
C SER A 201 -16.50 5.13 1.04
N ALA A 202 -17.80 4.93 1.33
CA ALA A 202 -18.26 3.98 2.32
C ALA A 202 -17.79 2.53 2.06
N HIS A 203 -17.64 2.11 0.78
CA HIS A 203 -17.16 0.76 0.48
C HIS A 203 -15.72 0.51 0.91
N GLN A 204 -14.90 1.57 1.05
CA GLN A 204 -13.50 1.45 1.49
C GLN A 204 -13.37 1.05 2.97
N LYS A 205 -14.44 1.23 3.76
CA LYS A 205 -14.52 0.74 5.13
C LYS A 205 -14.22 -0.77 5.23
N ASN A 206 -14.66 -1.53 4.23
CA ASN A 206 -14.47 -2.98 4.18
C ASN A 206 -13.28 -3.39 3.29
N GLY A 207 -12.58 -2.42 2.70
CA GLY A 207 -11.53 -2.65 1.72
C GLY A 207 -10.12 -2.80 2.30
N GLY A 208 -9.95 -2.58 3.60
CA GLY A 208 -8.65 -2.67 4.24
C GLY A 208 -8.76 -3.16 5.68
N PRO A 209 -7.79 -3.90 6.19
CA PRO A 209 -7.82 -4.46 7.54
C PRO A 209 -7.90 -3.38 8.62
N TRP A 210 -7.35 -2.19 8.38
CA TRP A 210 -7.23 -1.15 9.41
C TRP A 210 -8.55 -0.47 9.75
N GLN A 211 -9.39 -0.17 8.76
CA GLN A 211 -10.71 0.38 9.02
C GLN A 211 -11.55 -0.61 9.84
N HIS A 212 -11.46 -1.89 9.50
CA HIS A 212 -12.12 -2.95 10.26
C HIS A 212 -11.56 -3.10 11.67
N HIS A 213 -10.24 -3.03 11.83
CA HIS A 213 -9.61 -3.10 13.16
C HIS A 213 -10.00 -1.92 14.04
N ILE A 214 -9.98 -0.70 13.53
CA ILE A 214 -10.42 0.49 14.26
C ILE A 214 -11.90 0.36 14.64
N GLU A 215 -12.76 -0.07 13.72
CA GLU A 215 -14.17 -0.31 14.02
C GLU A 215 -14.36 -1.34 15.13
N THR A 216 -13.63 -2.45 15.08
CA THR A 216 -13.66 -3.50 16.09
C THR A 216 -13.23 -2.98 17.46
N MET A 217 -12.21 -2.12 17.50
CA MET A 217 -11.78 -1.44 18.73
C MET A 217 -12.87 -0.49 19.27
N LEU A 218 -13.48 0.31 18.39
CA LEU A 218 -14.54 1.23 18.75
C LEU A 218 -15.79 0.52 19.29
N LEU A 219 -16.04 -0.71 18.85
CA LEU A 219 -17.13 -1.56 19.36
C LEU A 219 -16.76 -2.35 20.63
N GLY A 220 -15.50 -2.25 21.11
CA GLY A 220 -15.02 -3.05 22.21
C GLY A 220 -14.85 -4.54 21.91
N GLU A 221 -14.84 -4.91 20.63
CA GLU A 221 -14.82 -6.29 20.15
C GLU A 221 -13.40 -6.77 19.76
N TYR A 222 -12.38 -6.01 20.11
CA TYR A 222 -11.04 -6.41 19.77
C TYR A 222 -10.60 -7.67 20.52
N THR A 223 -10.04 -8.60 19.79
CA THR A 223 -9.48 -9.84 20.33
C THR A 223 -8.14 -10.11 19.68
N GLN A 224 -7.29 -10.87 20.34
CA GLN A 224 -6.02 -11.32 19.79
C GLN A 224 -6.17 -11.96 18.39
N LYS A 225 -7.26 -12.69 18.17
CA LYS A 225 -7.53 -13.35 16.90
C LYS A 225 -7.88 -12.37 15.80
N VAL A 226 -8.62 -11.32 16.13
CA VAL A 226 -9.15 -10.35 15.16
C VAL A 226 -8.12 -9.29 14.80
N ILE A 227 -7.42 -8.74 15.79
CA ILE A 227 -6.53 -7.60 15.59
C ILE A 227 -5.06 -7.88 15.88
N GLY A 228 -4.70 -9.14 16.18
CA GLY A 228 -3.30 -9.51 16.38
C GLY A 228 -2.66 -8.68 17.48
N ALA A 229 -3.16 -8.78 18.71
CA ALA A 229 -2.77 -7.94 19.86
C ALA A 229 -1.26 -7.85 20.13
N TYR A 230 -0.49 -8.76 19.60
CA TYR A 230 0.98 -8.76 19.75
C TYR A 230 1.71 -8.09 18.61
N ARG A 231 0.99 -7.64 17.60
CA ARG A 231 1.59 -7.03 16.42
C ARG A 231 1.99 -5.60 16.72
N ALA A 232 3.20 -5.22 16.34
CA ALA A 232 3.53 -3.83 16.19
C ALA A 232 2.83 -3.26 14.95
N TRP A 233 2.37 -2.04 15.06
CA TRP A 233 1.69 -1.34 13.98
C TRP A 233 2.61 -0.28 13.39
N PHE A 234 3.03 -0.52 12.16
CA PHE A 234 3.85 0.40 11.37
C PHE A 234 2.93 1.29 10.55
N THR A 235 2.35 2.28 11.20
CA THR A 235 1.31 3.10 10.59
C THR A 235 1.86 4.13 9.62
N VAL A 236 1.06 4.45 8.62
CA VAL A 236 1.24 5.57 7.70
C VAL A 236 -0.12 6.17 7.37
N ASP A 237 -0.20 7.49 7.26
CA ASP A 237 -1.41 8.11 6.74
C ASP A 237 -1.56 7.76 5.25
N VAL A 238 -2.77 7.39 4.85
CA VAL A 238 -3.06 7.00 3.47
C VAL A 238 -2.76 8.13 2.47
N ARG A 239 -2.83 9.40 2.93
CA ARG A 239 -2.47 10.56 2.12
C ARG A 239 -0.98 10.64 1.86
N ASP A 240 -0.16 10.32 2.87
CA ASP A 240 1.31 10.27 2.73
C ASP A 240 1.72 9.11 1.82
N THR A 241 1.05 7.95 1.93
CA THR A 241 1.25 6.85 0.98
C THR A 241 0.90 7.28 -0.44
N ALA A 242 -0.20 8.00 -0.64
CA ALA A 242 -0.60 8.49 -1.96
C ALA A 242 0.39 9.54 -2.49
N GLU A 243 0.83 10.46 -1.65
CA GLU A 243 1.86 11.44 -2.01
C GLU A 243 3.17 10.75 -2.40
N ALA A 244 3.60 9.71 -1.67
CA ALA A 244 4.77 8.93 -2.02
C ALA A 244 4.71 8.39 -3.47
N HIS A 245 3.55 7.89 -3.90
CA HIS A 245 3.38 7.43 -5.29
C HIS A 245 3.59 8.56 -6.30
N ILE A 246 3.09 9.75 -6.01
CA ILE A 246 3.24 10.92 -6.90
C ILE A 246 4.70 11.36 -6.94
N ARG A 247 5.34 11.50 -5.77
CA ARG A 247 6.75 11.86 -5.68
C ARG A 247 7.66 10.86 -6.43
N MET A 248 7.36 9.56 -6.34
CA MET A 248 8.09 8.53 -7.11
C MET A 248 7.88 8.68 -8.63
N LEU A 249 6.68 9.06 -9.07
CA LEU A 249 6.42 9.34 -10.49
C LEU A 249 7.18 10.57 -10.99
N GLU A 250 7.34 11.60 -10.17
CA GLU A 250 7.90 12.90 -10.50
C GLU A 250 9.40 13.02 -10.29
N SER A 251 9.99 12.20 -9.43
CA SER A 251 11.39 12.38 -9.02
C SER A 251 12.37 12.06 -10.14
N VAL A 252 13.37 12.94 -10.31
CA VAL A 252 14.54 12.71 -11.16
C VAL A 252 15.61 11.86 -10.48
N ASN A 253 15.50 11.65 -9.17
CA ASN A 253 16.52 11.03 -8.34
C ASN A 253 16.29 9.54 -8.10
N VAL A 254 15.18 8.97 -8.61
CA VAL A 254 14.88 7.55 -8.44
C VAL A 254 15.40 6.73 -9.62
N VAL A 255 15.79 5.50 -9.35
CA VAL A 255 16.30 4.56 -10.34
C VAL A 255 15.47 3.28 -10.40
N ASN A 256 15.57 2.55 -11.53
CA ASN A 256 14.84 1.29 -11.70
C ASN A 256 15.15 0.29 -10.56
N GLY A 257 14.11 -0.36 -10.06
CA GLY A 257 14.18 -1.36 -8.99
C GLY A 257 14.30 -0.76 -7.58
N GLU A 258 14.31 0.57 -7.46
CA GLU A 258 14.43 1.21 -6.16
C GLU A 258 13.15 1.07 -5.32
N ARG A 259 13.36 0.84 -4.02
CA ARG A 259 12.29 0.66 -3.03
C ARG A 259 12.26 1.80 -2.04
N PHE A 260 11.08 2.21 -1.65
CA PHE A 260 10.85 3.25 -0.65
C PHE A 260 9.86 2.74 0.39
N ILE A 261 10.23 2.83 1.64
CA ILE A 261 9.33 2.51 2.75
C ILE A 261 8.56 3.77 3.14
N ALA A 262 7.22 3.71 3.04
CA ALA A 262 6.31 4.75 3.50
C ALA A 262 5.70 4.35 4.84
N TRP A 263 6.28 4.83 5.94
CA TRP A 263 5.80 4.61 7.30
C TRP A 263 6.30 5.67 8.28
N SER A 264 5.55 5.85 9.36
CA SER A 264 6.08 6.52 10.55
C SER A 264 7.09 5.60 11.25
N THR A 265 8.20 6.16 11.72
CA THR A 265 9.18 5.40 12.52
C THR A 265 8.70 5.15 13.96
N ASP A 266 7.52 5.64 14.31
CA ASP A 266 6.90 5.47 15.62
C ASP A 266 6.00 4.22 15.61
N THR A 267 6.45 3.16 16.26
CA THR A 267 5.69 1.91 16.36
C THR A 267 4.63 2.01 17.44
N ARG A 268 3.46 1.46 17.14
CA ARG A 268 2.34 1.34 18.06
C ARG A 268 1.94 -0.13 18.22
N ASN A 269 1.30 -0.46 19.31
CA ASN A 269 0.61 -1.72 19.49
C ASN A 269 -0.89 -1.46 19.72
N VAL A 270 -1.67 -2.52 19.82
CA VAL A 270 -3.13 -2.43 20.02
C VAL A 270 -3.48 -1.59 21.24
N GLU A 271 -2.77 -1.77 22.35
CA GLU A 271 -3.04 -1.07 23.60
C GLU A 271 -2.77 0.45 23.47
N ASP A 272 -1.67 0.82 22.78
CA ASP A 272 -1.34 2.24 22.52
C ASP A 272 -2.43 2.90 21.64
N VAL A 273 -2.93 2.17 20.65
CA VAL A 273 -3.99 2.67 19.76
C VAL A 273 -5.30 2.82 20.53
N CYS A 274 -5.71 1.83 21.32
CA CYS A 274 -6.90 1.90 22.15
C CYS A 274 -6.82 3.07 23.16
N ALA A 275 -5.69 3.24 23.82
CA ALA A 275 -5.47 4.36 24.73
C ALA A 275 -5.55 5.72 24.01
N SER A 276 -5.07 5.79 22.78
CA SER A 276 -5.17 7.00 21.95
C SER A 276 -6.62 7.29 21.55
N ILE A 277 -7.38 6.25 21.20
CA ILE A 277 -8.82 6.37 20.91
C ILE A 277 -9.56 6.88 22.13
N ASP A 278 -9.39 6.26 23.29
CA ASP A 278 -10.06 6.68 24.54
C ASP A 278 -9.78 8.15 24.90
N ARG A 279 -8.56 8.61 24.66
CA ARG A 279 -8.19 10.01 24.88
C ARG A 279 -8.89 10.97 23.93
N LEU A 280 -9.10 10.57 22.68
CA LEU A 280 -9.70 11.42 21.64
C LEU A 280 -11.24 11.42 21.67
N LEU A 281 -11.88 10.41 22.26
CA LEU A 281 -13.34 10.29 22.29
C LEU A 281 -14.06 11.52 22.85
N PRO A 282 -13.61 12.15 23.97
CA PRO A 282 -14.25 13.35 24.48
C PRO A 282 -14.21 14.52 23.49
N GLU A 283 -13.12 14.67 22.73
CA GLU A 283 -12.95 15.71 21.71
C GLU A 283 -13.91 15.50 20.53
N LEU A 284 -14.27 14.24 20.27
CA LEU A 284 -15.24 13.84 19.24
C LEU A 284 -16.69 13.88 19.72
N GLY A 285 -16.94 14.35 20.96
CA GLY A 285 -18.28 14.45 21.54
C GLY A 285 -18.77 13.21 22.29
N PHE A 286 -17.91 12.21 22.51
CA PHE A 286 -18.20 10.98 23.24
C PHE A 286 -17.70 11.05 24.69
N ALA A 287 -18.02 12.11 25.42
CA ALA A 287 -17.56 12.34 26.78
C ALA A 287 -17.97 11.18 27.72
N GLY A 288 -16.98 10.65 28.43
CA GLY A 288 -17.16 9.54 29.38
C GLY A 288 -17.23 8.14 28.75
N ALA A 289 -17.15 8.04 27.43
CA ALA A 289 -17.01 6.75 26.78
C ALA A 289 -15.63 6.17 27.05
N LYS A 290 -15.60 4.89 27.37
CA LYS A 290 -14.40 4.07 27.45
C LYS A 290 -14.66 2.83 26.62
N LEU A 291 -13.89 2.65 25.57
CA LEU A 291 -14.20 1.66 24.52
C LEU A 291 -13.53 0.32 24.72
N HIS A 292 -12.53 0.25 25.58
CA HIS A 292 -11.84 -1.03 25.77
C HIS A 292 -11.58 -1.30 27.26
N ASP A 293 -11.65 -2.56 27.60
CA ASP A 293 -11.15 -3.06 28.86
C ASP A 293 -9.67 -3.42 28.74
N PRO A 294 -8.91 -3.47 29.85
CA PRO A 294 -7.54 -3.95 29.82
C PRO A 294 -7.43 -5.33 29.19
N LEU A 295 -6.40 -5.55 28.39
CA LEU A 295 -6.13 -6.84 27.79
C LEU A 295 -6.03 -7.95 28.84
N PRO A 296 -6.54 -9.16 28.59
CA PRO A 296 -6.36 -10.29 29.49
C PRO A 296 -4.89 -10.53 29.83
N GLU A 297 -4.59 -10.97 31.06
CA GLU A 297 -3.23 -11.12 31.58
C GLU A 297 -2.31 -11.93 30.65
N LYS A 298 -2.83 -13.02 30.07
CA LYS A 298 -2.07 -13.84 29.07
C LYS A 298 -1.70 -13.05 27.83
N VAL A 299 -2.59 -12.15 27.39
CA VAL A 299 -2.37 -11.29 26.23
C VAL A 299 -1.34 -10.23 26.58
N GLN A 300 -1.46 -9.58 27.73
CA GLN A 300 -0.50 -8.59 28.22
C GLN A 300 0.93 -9.14 28.32
N ALA A 301 1.10 -10.36 28.84
CA ALA A 301 2.43 -10.98 28.94
C ALA A 301 3.07 -11.23 27.57
N LYS A 302 2.29 -11.70 26.60
CA LYS A 302 2.78 -11.88 25.24
C LYS A 302 3.05 -10.56 24.54
N GLU A 303 2.18 -9.58 24.71
CA GLU A 303 2.37 -8.24 24.17
C GLU A 303 3.63 -7.58 24.71
N ALA A 304 3.90 -7.70 26.01
CA ALA A 304 5.13 -7.21 26.61
C ALA A 304 6.40 -7.83 25.98
N MET A 305 6.36 -9.14 25.66
CA MET A 305 7.46 -9.81 24.96
C MET A 305 7.63 -9.25 23.53
N PHE A 306 6.55 -9.11 22.79
CA PHE A 306 6.61 -8.57 21.43
C PHE A 306 7.00 -7.10 21.42
N ARG A 307 6.48 -6.31 22.36
CA ARG A 307 6.88 -4.91 22.55
C ARG A 307 8.39 -4.79 22.79
N ALA A 308 8.98 -5.68 23.59
CA ALA A 308 10.42 -5.70 23.82
C ALA A 308 11.21 -6.03 22.55
N ILE A 309 10.74 -6.98 21.74
CA ILE A 309 11.37 -7.33 20.47
C ILE A 309 11.29 -6.17 19.47
N TRP A 310 10.08 -5.62 19.28
CA TRP A 310 9.86 -4.50 18.35
C TRP A 310 10.51 -3.21 18.83
N GLY A 311 10.51 -2.94 20.15
CA GLY A 311 11.19 -1.79 20.75
C GLY A 311 12.71 -1.83 20.62
N GLY A 312 13.27 -3.03 20.36
CA GLY A 312 14.68 -3.21 20.01
C GLY A 312 14.98 -3.04 18.52
N CYS A 313 13.96 -2.83 17.67
CA CYS A 313 14.14 -2.63 16.25
C CYS A 313 14.33 -1.14 15.92
N GLU A 314 15.29 -0.87 15.05
CA GLU A 314 15.48 0.44 14.42
C GLU A 314 14.67 0.47 13.12
N LEU A 315 13.72 1.39 13.03
CA LEU A 315 12.94 1.64 11.82
C LEU A 315 13.53 2.81 11.07
N ARG A 316 13.79 2.62 9.79
CA ARG A 316 14.32 3.65 8.90
C ARG A 316 13.34 3.95 7.78
N ASN A 317 13.26 5.22 7.45
CA ASN A 317 12.60 5.77 6.27
C ASN A 317 13.45 6.89 5.65
N ASP A 318 14.76 6.82 5.83
CA ASP A 318 15.69 7.87 5.41
C ASP A 318 15.65 8.04 3.89
N ARG A 319 15.58 6.95 3.13
CA ARG A 319 15.58 7.01 1.67
C ARG A 319 14.40 7.81 1.13
N ILE A 320 13.18 7.57 1.61
CA ILE A 320 12.01 8.32 1.14
C ILE A 320 12.08 9.79 1.54
N ARG A 321 12.62 10.09 2.72
CA ARG A 321 12.80 11.46 3.20
C ARG A 321 13.86 12.21 2.39
N GLU A 322 15.02 11.60 2.17
CA GLU A 322 16.16 12.23 1.49
C GLU A 322 15.96 12.33 -0.02
N THR A 323 15.43 11.26 -0.66
CA THR A 323 15.25 11.21 -2.12
C THR A 323 14.00 11.91 -2.60
N LEU A 324 12.89 11.79 -1.84
CA LEU A 324 11.58 12.31 -2.24
C LEU A 324 11.15 13.55 -1.44
N GLY A 325 11.92 13.97 -0.44
CA GLY A 325 11.63 15.14 0.39
C GLY A 325 10.36 14.99 1.23
N MET A 326 10.02 13.77 1.65
CA MET A 326 8.84 13.48 2.45
C MET A 326 9.13 13.48 3.94
N GLU A 327 8.14 13.89 4.73
CA GLU A 327 8.13 13.76 6.20
C GLU A 327 6.84 13.04 6.61
N PHE A 328 6.89 12.25 7.71
CA PHE A 328 5.78 11.42 8.20
C PHE A 328 5.42 11.75 9.64
#